data_702ae2454c5253f167f3770dae84dbb4
#
_entry.id   702ae2454c5253f167f3770dae84dbb4
#
_cell.length_a   1.000
_cell.length_b   1.000
_cell.length_c   1.000
_cell.angle_alpha   90.00
_cell.angle_beta   90.00
_cell.angle_gamma   90.00
#
_symmetry.space_group_name_H-M   'P 1'
#
loop_
_entity.id
_entity.type
_entity.pdbx_description
1 polymer ?
#
loop_
_entity_poly.entity_id
_entity_poly.type
_entity_poly.pdbx_seq_one_letter_code
_entity_poly.pdbx_strand_id
1 'polypeptide(L)'
;MLYSIIVPVYNRPGEVKELLDSLAAQTVKPFELVIIEDGSKERCDHLLGHYRSLFDIHYYYKDNSGRSDTRNYGMQRANGDYLLFFDSDVILPPFYFERLEEAMKTDYCDCFGGPDAADESFSDMQKAVSHAMTSFWTTGGIRGGKAVMEKFCPRTFNMGFSKKVYDAVGDFKDMMGEDIDLSIRIRNAGFKIRLIREVFVYHKRRIDMRRFFKQVNNFGQARIWLQLIHPGSLKAVHTAPALMLLMGVALLVASFFYPCLLMLPLAYLLLIFSDSLLKNRSLKVAMLSVVAAVVQITGYGTGFLKAFWFKMILRRPLETKEGLTKIYNRG
;
A
#
# COMPACT_ATOMS: atom_id res chain seq x y z
N MET A 1 14.79 -9.27 -19.93
CA MET A 1 15.06 -9.26 -18.47
C MET A 1 14.19 -10.32 -17.82
N LEU A 2 14.71 -11.13 -16.92
CA LEU A 2 13.89 -12.10 -16.18
C LEU A 2 13.37 -11.42 -14.90
N TYR A 3 12.05 -11.49 -14.69
CA TYR A 3 11.40 -10.98 -13.47
C TYR A 3 11.07 -12.13 -12.52
N SER A 4 11.36 -11.98 -11.24
CA SER A 4 10.85 -12.88 -10.20
C SER A 4 9.67 -12.23 -9.50
N ILE A 5 8.48 -12.75 -9.74
CA ILE A 5 7.25 -12.32 -9.05
C ILE A 5 7.18 -12.99 -7.69
N ILE A 6 7.21 -12.22 -6.62
CA ILE A 6 7.17 -12.70 -5.23
C ILE A 6 5.80 -12.40 -4.63
N VAL A 7 5.08 -13.44 -4.24
CA VAL A 7 3.71 -13.34 -3.72
C VAL A 7 3.61 -13.99 -2.34
N PRO A 8 3.52 -13.20 -1.26
CA PRO A 8 3.22 -13.72 0.05
C PRO A 8 1.72 -14.07 0.16
N VAL A 9 1.42 -15.28 0.65
CA VAL A 9 0.05 -15.79 0.76
C VAL A 9 -0.26 -16.20 2.20
N TYR A 10 -1.45 -15.86 2.68
CA TYR A 10 -1.96 -16.32 3.97
C TYR A 10 -3.48 -16.50 3.95
N ASN A 11 -3.96 -17.76 3.90
CA ASN A 11 -5.40 -18.15 3.91
C ASN A 11 -6.22 -17.46 2.80
N ARG A 12 -5.75 -17.46 1.53
CA ARG A 12 -6.37 -16.72 0.41
C ARG A 12 -6.33 -17.47 -0.93
N PRO A 13 -6.68 -18.77 -0.99
CA PRO A 13 -6.57 -19.55 -2.24
C PRO A 13 -7.41 -18.96 -3.37
N GLY A 14 -8.60 -18.41 -3.08
CA GLY A 14 -9.45 -17.79 -4.10
C GLY A 14 -8.83 -16.54 -4.76
N GLU A 15 -8.18 -15.67 -3.97
CA GLU A 15 -7.49 -14.49 -4.48
C GLU A 15 -6.25 -14.90 -5.30
N VAL A 16 -5.51 -15.90 -4.82
CA VAL A 16 -4.36 -16.47 -5.57
C VAL A 16 -4.80 -17.01 -6.92
N LYS A 17 -5.97 -17.68 -7.00
CA LYS A 17 -6.51 -18.16 -8.28
C LYS A 17 -6.72 -17.03 -9.28
N GLU A 18 -7.33 -15.93 -8.87
CA GLU A 18 -7.55 -14.76 -9.74
C GLU A 18 -6.24 -14.11 -10.20
N LEU A 19 -5.25 -14.03 -9.31
CA LEU A 19 -3.90 -13.58 -9.67
C LEU A 19 -3.28 -14.51 -10.72
N LEU A 20 -3.33 -15.84 -10.51
CA LEU A 20 -2.83 -16.83 -11.46
C LEU A 20 -3.53 -16.75 -12.82
N ASP A 21 -4.85 -16.58 -12.85
CA ASP A 21 -5.62 -16.38 -14.08
C ASP A 21 -5.13 -15.13 -14.83
N SER A 22 -4.88 -14.03 -14.10
CA SER A 22 -4.38 -12.78 -14.71
C SER A 22 -2.93 -12.88 -15.22
N LEU A 23 -2.09 -13.68 -14.56
CA LEU A 23 -0.73 -13.99 -15.02
C LEU A 23 -0.75 -14.91 -16.24
N ALA A 24 -1.66 -15.88 -16.28
CA ALA A 24 -1.85 -16.76 -17.44
C ALA A 24 -2.30 -15.98 -18.69
N ALA A 25 -3.10 -14.92 -18.50
CA ALA A 25 -3.61 -14.06 -19.56
C ALA A 25 -2.58 -13.02 -20.08
N GLN A 26 -1.37 -12.96 -19.53
CA GLN A 26 -0.35 -12.01 -20.00
C GLN A 26 0.09 -12.31 -21.44
N THR A 27 0.20 -11.26 -22.26
CA THR A 27 0.66 -11.34 -23.67
C THR A 27 2.11 -11.81 -23.77
N VAL A 28 2.95 -11.42 -22.82
CA VAL A 28 4.34 -11.87 -22.68
C VAL A 28 4.59 -12.30 -21.24
N LYS A 29 5.41 -13.34 -21.07
CA LYS A 29 5.66 -13.96 -19.76
C LYS A 29 7.16 -14.06 -19.42
N PRO A 30 7.87 -12.92 -19.31
CA PRO A 30 9.30 -12.91 -19.00
C PRO A 30 9.56 -13.06 -17.50
N PHE A 31 8.85 -13.99 -16.82
CA PHE A 31 8.88 -14.12 -15.37
C PHE A 31 8.84 -15.56 -14.88
N GLU A 32 9.39 -15.75 -13.70
CA GLU A 32 9.09 -16.85 -12.79
C GLU A 32 8.15 -16.35 -11.67
N LEU A 33 7.36 -17.25 -11.10
CA LEU A 33 6.45 -16.95 -9.99
C LEU A 33 6.90 -17.68 -8.72
N VAL A 34 7.21 -16.94 -7.67
CA VAL A 34 7.62 -17.45 -6.35
C VAL A 34 6.48 -17.19 -5.36
N ILE A 35 5.74 -18.23 -5.03
CA ILE A 35 4.64 -18.18 -4.05
C ILE A 35 5.16 -18.64 -2.70
N ILE A 36 4.94 -17.87 -1.66
CA ILE A 36 5.31 -18.21 -0.29
C ILE A 36 4.08 -18.23 0.59
N GLU A 37 3.68 -19.42 1.00
CA GLU A 37 2.57 -19.64 1.93
C GLU A 37 3.06 -19.43 3.36
N ASP A 38 2.55 -18.43 4.05
CA ASP A 38 2.98 -17.98 5.38
C ASP A 38 2.14 -18.62 6.50
N GLY A 39 2.17 -19.95 6.61
CA GLY A 39 1.47 -20.71 7.64
C GLY A 39 -0.04 -20.78 7.45
N SER A 40 -0.52 -20.81 6.20
CA SER A 40 -1.95 -20.93 5.89
C SER A 40 -2.51 -22.27 6.32
N LYS A 41 -3.76 -22.25 6.83
CA LYS A 41 -4.59 -23.42 7.01
C LYS A 41 -5.22 -23.86 5.70
N GLU A 42 -5.69 -22.88 4.90
CA GLU A 42 -6.21 -23.08 3.55
C GLU A 42 -5.11 -22.76 2.56
N ARG A 43 -4.46 -23.78 2.03
CA ARG A 43 -3.32 -23.67 1.12
C ARG A 43 -3.75 -23.52 -0.32
N CYS A 44 -2.90 -22.91 -1.15
CA CYS A 44 -3.18 -22.70 -2.57
C CYS A 44 -2.40 -23.66 -3.51
N ASP A 45 -1.59 -24.58 -2.98
CA ASP A 45 -0.76 -25.51 -3.77
C ASP A 45 -1.57 -26.38 -4.75
N HIS A 46 -2.78 -26.76 -4.36
CA HIS A 46 -3.69 -27.55 -5.20
C HIS A 46 -4.14 -26.82 -6.49
N LEU A 47 -4.00 -25.49 -6.55
CA LEU A 47 -4.35 -24.69 -7.73
C LEU A 47 -3.25 -24.70 -8.80
N LEU A 48 -2.00 -24.97 -8.43
CA LEU A 48 -0.82 -24.67 -9.25
C LEU A 48 -0.64 -25.60 -10.45
N GLY A 49 -1.21 -26.82 -10.40
CA GLY A 49 -0.98 -27.86 -11.40
C GLY A 49 -1.23 -27.40 -12.85
N HIS A 50 -2.34 -26.70 -13.09
CA HIS A 50 -2.70 -26.19 -14.41
C HIS A 50 -1.72 -25.11 -14.91
N TYR A 51 -1.28 -24.21 -14.03
CA TYR A 51 -0.46 -23.04 -14.42
C TYR A 51 1.02 -23.38 -14.63
N ARG A 52 1.53 -24.49 -14.07
CA ARG A 52 2.91 -24.94 -14.26
C ARG A 52 3.27 -25.24 -15.71
N SER A 53 2.29 -25.51 -16.58
CA SER A 53 2.50 -25.66 -18.02
C SER A 53 2.59 -24.33 -18.76
N LEU A 54 2.20 -23.22 -18.13
CA LEU A 54 2.13 -21.88 -18.75
C LEU A 54 3.31 -20.98 -18.39
N PHE A 55 3.87 -21.13 -17.18
CA PHE A 55 5.03 -20.39 -16.68
C PHE A 55 5.68 -21.12 -15.49
N ASP A 56 6.90 -20.74 -15.18
CA ASP A 56 7.66 -21.36 -14.09
C ASP A 56 7.11 -20.94 -12.72
N ILE A 57 6.81 -21.92 -11.83
CA ILE A 57 6.23 -21.70 -10.50
C ILE A 57 7.04 -22.42 -9.44
N HIS A 58 7.58 -21.64 -8.52
CA HIS A 58 8.22 -22.09 -7.29
C HIS A 58 7.27 -21.85 -6.11
N TYR A 59 6.90 -22.90 -5.41
CA TYR A 59 6.00 -22.84 -4.25
C TYR A 59 6.74 -23.27 -2.99
N TYR A 60 6.63 -22.44 -1.97
CA TYR A 60 7.22 -22.70 -0.65
C TYR A 60 6.17 -22.52 0.44
N TYR A 61 6.24 -23.39 1.45
CA TYR A 61 5.44 -23.29 2.67
C TYR A 61 6.37 -23.04 3.84
N LYS A 62 6.02 -22.15 4.75
CA LYS A 62 6.73 -21.91 6.01
C LYS A 62 5.76 -21.53 7.13
N ASP A 63 6.21 -21.60 8.38
CA ASP A 63 5.44 -21.11 9.51
C ASP A 63 5.21 -19.61 9.41
N ASN A 64 4.08 -19.14 9.98
CA ASN A 64 3.71 -17.72 9.89
C ASN A 64 4.71 -16.83 10.62
N SER A 65 5.36 -15.96 9.88
CA SER A 65 6.33 -14.99 10.41
C SER A 65 5.99 -13.54 10.04
N GLY A 66 4.97 -13.34 9.19
CA GLY A 66 4.51 -12.04 8.75
C GLY A 66 5.04 -11.64 7.37
N ARG A 67 4.38 -10.63 6.80
CA ARG A 67 4.51 -10.27 5.38
C ARG A 67 5.93 -9.83 4.95
N SER A 68 6.66 -9.09 5.80
CA SER A 68 8.00 -8.63 5.48
C SER A 68 8.98 -9.81 5.38
N ASP A 69 8.97 -10.68 6.38
CA ASP A 69 9.80 -11.89 6.39
C ASP A 69 9.45 -12.84 5.24
N THR A 70 8.16 -12.95 4.93
CA THR A 70 7.70 -13.78 3.81
C THR A 70 8.19 -13.25 2.46
N ARG A 71 8.22 -11.92 2.25
CA ARG A 71 8.83 -11.33 1.05
C ARG A 71 10.35 -11.56 1.02
N ASN A 72 11.01 -11.38 2.16
CA ASN A 72 12.47 -11.63 2.28
C ASN A 72 12.81 -13.08 1.95
N TYR A 73 12.01 -14.02 2.47
CA TYR A 73 12.15 -15.44 2.15
C TYR A 73 12.03 -15.73 0.64
N GLY A 74 11.11 -15.03 -0.04
CA GLY A 74 10.95 -15.12 -1.49
C GLY A 74 12.10 -14.49 -2.26
N MET A 75 12.62 -13.31 -1.84
CA MET A 75 13.77 -12.66 -2.48
C MET A 75 15.01 -13.54 -2.50
N GLN A 76 15.26 -14.26 -1.42
CA GLN A 76 16.41 -15.17 -1.30
C GLN A 76 16.34 -16.37 -2.25
N ARG A 77 15.15 -16.66 -2.81
CA ARG A 77 14.88 -17.82 -3.70
C ARG A 77 14.57 -17.43 -5.13
N ALA A 78 14.58 -16.15 -5.39
CA ALA A 78 14.33 -15.58 -6.70
C ALA A 78 15.59 -15.66 -7.58
N ASN A 79 15.40 -16.08 -8.85
CA ASN A 79 16.48 -16.24 -9.83
C ASN A 79 16.58 -15.06 -10.82
N GLY A 80 15.53 -14.22 -10.89
CA GLY A 80 15.45 -13.12 -11.83
C GLY A 80 16.39 -11.95 -11.53
N ASP A 81 16.64 -11.15 -12.56
CA ASP A 81 17.43 -9.93 -12.47
C ASP A 81 16.70 -8.80 -11.75
N TYR A 82 15.34 -8.90 -11.73
CA TYR A 82 14.45 -7.88 -11.20
C TYR A 82 13.34 -8.53 -10.36
N LEU A 83 13.22 -8.10 -9.11
CA LEU A 83 12.28 -8.62 -8.14
C LEU A 83 10.99 -7.81 -8.17
N LEU A 84 9.86 -8.47 -8.38
CA LEU A 84 8.52 -7.87 -8.42
C LEU A 84 7.69 -8.38 -7.25
N PHE A 85 6.96 -7.48 -6.60
CA PHE A 85 6.10 -7.80 -5.48
C PHE A 85 4.65 -7.51 -5.85
N PHE A 86 3.81 -8.52 -5.66
CA PHE A 86 2.36 -8.38 -5.71
C PHE A 86 1.76 -8.93 -4.42
N ASP A 87 0.70 -8.29 -3.94
CA ASP A 87 -0.15 -8.91 -2.93
C ASP A 87 -1.07 -9.94 -3.62
N SER A 88 -1.53 -10.96 -2.91
CA SER A 88 -2.37 -12.03 -3.49
C SER A 88 -3.74 -11.54 -4.01
N ASP A 89 -4.15 -10.33 -3.63
CA ASP A 89 -5.44 -9.71 -3.97
C ASP A 89 -5.35 -8.69 -5.12
N VAL A 90 -4.34 -8.82 -6.00
CA VAL A 90 -4.21 -8.02 -7.21
C VAL A 90 -4.55 -8.82 -8.47
N ILE A 91 -5.05 -8.12 -9.49
CA ILE A 91 -5.31 -8.65 -10.82
C ILE A 91 -4.53 -7.77 -11.81
N LEU A 92 -3.73 -8.40 -12.68
CA LEU A 92 -2.92 -7.69 -13.67
C LEU A 92 -3.71 -7.51 -14.99
N PRO A 93 -3.66 -6.33 -15.61
CA PRO A 93 -4.11 -6.18 -17.00
C PRO A 93 -3.29 -7.07 -17.96
N PRO A 94 -3.87 -7.58 -19.05
CA PRO A 94 -3.19 -8.51 -19.96
C PRO A 94 -1.87 -8.01 -20.55
N PHE A 95 -1.69 -6.70 -20.65
CA PHE A 95 -0.49 -6.05 -21.25
C PHE A 95 0.49 -5.53 -20.19
N TYR A 96 0.42 -5.98 -18.94
CA TYR A 96 1.24 -5.44 -17.86
C TYR A 96 2.73 -5.58 -18.15
N PHE A 97 3.20 -6.78 -18.50
CA PHE A 97 4.62 -7.04 -18.77
C PHE A 97 5.11 -6.43 -20.08
N GLU A 98 4.27 -6.38 -21.10
CA GLU A 98 4.59 -5.71 -22.36
C GLU A 98 4.87 -4.21 -22.14
N ARG A 99 3.99 -3.52 -21.38
CA ARG A 99 4.17 -2.11 -21.02
C ARG A 99 5.35 -1.88 -20.08
N LEU A 100 5.60 -2.81 -19.16
CA LEU A 100 6.76 -2.75 -18.27
C LEU A 100 8.06 -2.84 -19.09
N GLU A 101 8.17 -3.80 -19.99
CA GLU A 101 9.33 -3.96 -20.87
C GLU A 101 9.57 -2.71 -21.75
N GLU A 102 8.50 -2.14 -22.32
CA GLU A 102 8.57 -0.91 -23.11
C GLU A 102 9.06 0.28 -22.26
N ALA A 103 8.49 0.47 -21.08
CA ALA A 103 8.87 1.53 -20.17
C ALA A 103 10.32 1.41 -19.68
N MET A 104 10.78 0.17 -19.44
CA MET A 104 12.15 -0.11 -19.01
C MET A 104 13.18 0.05 -20.15
N LYS A 105 12.81 -0.25 -21.39
CA LYS A 105 13.65 0.02 -22.58
C LYS A 105 13.78 1.51 -22.86
N THR A 106 12.69 2.26 -22.69
CA THR A 106 12.66 3.72 -22.94
C THR A 106 13.43 4.51 -21.90
N ASP A 107 13.23 4.20 -20.64
CA ASP A 107 13.85 4.88 -19.51
C ASP A 107 14.00 3.91 -18.33
N TYR A 108 15.14 3.24 -18.25
CA TYR A 108 15.46 2.29 -17.19
C TYR A 108 15.40 2.94 -15.81
N CYS A 109 14.90 2.19 -14.83
CA CYS A 109 14.99 2.55 -13.42
C CYS A 109 15.34 1.32 -12.56
N ASP A 110 16.01 1.59 -11.46
CA ASP A 110 16.45 0.55 -10.52
C ASP A 110 15.30 0.06 -9.63
N CYS A 111 14.30 0.91 -9.42
CA CYS A 111 13.09 0.61 -8.69
C CYS A 111 11.89 1.31 -9.33
N PHE A 112 10.76 0.62 -9.41
CA PHE A 112 9.51 1.24 -9.87
C PHE A 112 8.33 0.85 -8.97
N GLY A 113 7.27 1.60 -9.11
CA GLY A 113 5.93 1.21 -8.67
C GLY A 113 4.90 1.64 -9.70
N GLY A 114 3.85 0.85 -9.80
CA GLY A 114 2.66 1.18 -10.57
C GLY A 114 1.50 1.62 -9.68
N PRO A 115 0.53 2.38 -10.21
CA PRO A 115 -0.67 2.75 -9.47
C PRO A 115 -1.60 1.55 -9.29
N ASP A 116 -2.53 1.68 -8.36
CA ASP A 116 -3.68 0.79 -8.26
C ASP A 116 -4.92 1.45 -8.88
N ALA A 117 -5.75 0.64 -9.50
CA ALA A 117 -7.02 1.04 -10.08
C ALA A 117 -8.16 0.25 -9.42
N ALA A 118 -9.37 0.80 -9.48
CA ALA A 118 -10.58 0.08 -9.17
C ALA A 118 -11.07 -0.61 -10.44
N ASP A 119 -11.33 -1.90 -10.36
CA ASP A 119 -11.98 -2.66 -11.41
C ASP A 119 -13.49 -2.38 -11.45
N GLU A 120 -14.12 -2.52 -12.62
CA GLU A 120 -15.57 -2.35 -12.76
C GLU A 120 -16.37 -3.33 -11.92
N SER A 121 -15.83 -4.54 -11.71
CA SER A 121 -16.42 -5.59 -10.87
C SER A 121 -16.39 -5.29 -9.37
N PHE A 122 -15.67 -4.24 -8.94
CA PHE A 122 -15.56 -3.91 -7.52
C PHE A 122 -16.90 -3.49 -6.94
N SER A 123 -17.18 -3.96 -5.72
CA SER A 123 -18.38 -3.59 -4.98
C SER A 123 -18.42 -2.09 -4.68
N ASP A 124 -19.62 -1.56 -4.43
CA ASP A 124 -19.82 -0.15 -4.07
C ASP A 124 -18.95 0.27 -2.88
N MET A 125 -18.76 -0.63 -1.91
CA MET A 125 -17.89 -0.40 -0.75
C MET A 125 -16.42 -0.28 -1.17
N GLN A 126 -15.93 -1.15 -2.04
CA GLN A 126 -14.56 -1.09 -2.53
C GLN A 126 -14.30 0.18 -3.35
N LYS A 127 -15.27 0.59 -4.19
CA LYS A 127 -15.23 1.87 -4.94
C LYS A 127 -15.19 3.06 -4.00
N ALA A 128 -16.01 3.06 -2.95
CA ALA A 128 -16.04 4.12 -1.94
C ALA A 128 -14.73 4.24 -1.15
N VAL A 129 -14.18 3.13 -0.69
CA VAL A 129 -12.87 3.09 -0.01
C VAL A 129 -11.74 3.54 -0.96
N SER A 130 -11.78 3.10 -2.22
CA SER A 130 -10.84 3.55 -3.24
C SER A 130 -10.92 5.06 -3.45
N HIS A 131 -12.12 5.62 -3.54
CA HIS A 131 -12.33 7.07 -3.65
C HIS A 131 -11.73 7.80 -2.44
N ALA A 132 -12.05 7.38 -1.21
CA ALA A 132 -11.49 7.99 0.00
C ALA A 132 -9.96 7.95 0.02
N MET A 133 -9.33 6.88 -0.48
CA MET A 133 -7.88 6.71 -0.50
C MET A 133 -7.15 7.44 -1.64
N THR A 134 -7.85 7.85 -2.69
CA THR A 134 -7.23 8.43 -3.90
C THR A 134 -7.68 9.86 -4.19
N SER A 135 -8.81 10.32 -3.62
CA SER A 135 -9.29 11.69 -3.81
C SER A 135 -8.31 12.71 -3.24
N PHE A 136 -8.13 13.82 -3.97
CA PHE A 136 -7.33 14.96 -3.51
C PHE A 136 -7.85 15.52 -2.18
N TRP A 137 -9.15 15.59 -2.02
CA TRP A 137 -9.81 16.17 -0.83
C TRP A 137 -9.60 15.36 0.46
N THR A 138 -9.24 14.09 0.34
CA THR A 138 -9.01 13.19 1.49
C THR A 138 -7.55 12.90 1.74
N THR A 139 -6.70 12.86 0.69
CA THR A 139 -5.31 12.44 0.77
C THR A 139 -4.30 13.48 0.29
N GLY A 140 -4.75 14.64 -0.20
CA GLY A 140 -3.86 15.64 -0.78
C GLY A 140 -3.11 15.16 -2.03
N GLY A 141 -3.64 14.14 -2.74
CA GLY A 141 -3.02 13.60 -3.95
C GLY A 141 -1.78 12.72 -3.72
N ILE A 142 -1.49 12.30 -2.49
CA ILE A 142 -0.31 11.45 -2.15
C ILE A 142 -0.33 10.10 -2.90
N ARG A 143 -1.52 9.60 -3.26
CA ARG A 143 -1.69 8.31 -3.95
C ARG A 143 -2.11 8.51 -5.40
N GLY A 144 -1.14 8.70 -6.30
CA GLY A 144 -1.37 8.61 -7.74
C GLY A 144 -2.03 9.82 -8.42
N GLY A 145 -2.21 10.94 -7.72
CA GLY A 145 -2.70 12.20 -8.31
C GLY A 145 -1.69 12.84 -9.26
N LYS A 146 -2.16 13.75 -10.16
CA LYS A 146 -1.28 14.54 -11.04
C LYS A 146 -0.37 15.50 -10.24
N ALA A 147 -0.84 15.97 -9.08
CA ALA A 147 -0.06 16.79 -8.15
C ALA A 147 0.53 15.90 -7.06
N VAL A 148 1.84 15.68 -7.09
CA VAL A 148 2.56 14.88 -6.09
C VAL A 148 3.15 15.84 -5.06
N MET A 149 2.59 15.87 -3.85
CA MET A 149 3.09 16.68 -2.73
C MET A 149 4.29 16.02 -2.02
N GLU A 150 4.63 14.77 -2.38
CA GLU A 150 5.74 14.00 -1.78
C GLU A 150 6.49 13.21 -2.85
N LYS A 151 7.77 12.91 -2.62
CA LYS A 151 8.54 12.00 -3.48
C LYS A 151 7.85 10.64 -3.53
N PHE A 152 7.64 10.13 -4.73
CA PHE A 152 6.95 8.86 -4.95
C PHE A 152 7.65 7.72 -4.22
N CYS A 153 6.89 6.94 -3.45
CA CYS A 153 7.32 5.71 -2.79
C CYS A 153 6.49 4.55 -3.32
N PRO A 154 7.07 3.60 -4.04
CA PRO A 154 6.42 2.37 -4.46
C PRO A 154 5.74 1.63 -3.32
N ARG A 155 4.67 0.91 -3.62
CA ARG A 155 3.91 0.10 -2.67
C ARG A 155 4.03 -1.37 -3.03
N THR A 156 4.19 -2.22 -2.04
CA THR A 156 4.45 -3.66 -2.23
C THR A 156 3.36 -4.44 -2.99
N PHE A 157 2.17 -3.87 -3.15
CA PHE A 157 1.14 -4.49 -4.00
C PHE A 157 1.45 -4.37 -5.52
N ASN A 158 2.36 -3.47 -5.93
CA ASN A 158 2.82 -3.26 -7.29
C ASN A 158 4.15 -2.50 -7.27
N MET A 159 5.20 -3.18 -6.84
CA MET A 159 6.54 -2.65 -6.69
C MET A 159 7.55 -3.60 -7.32
N GLY A 160 8.57 -3.05 -7.97
CA GLY A 160 9.71 -3.85 -8.40
C GLY A 160 11.02 -3.12 -8.19
N PHE A 161 12.10 -3.89 -8.02
CA PHE A 161 13.47 -3.36 -7.99
C PHE A 161 14.49 -4.41 -8.47
N SER A 162 15.62 -3.92 -8.99
CA SER A 162 16.68 -4.78 -9.51
C SER A 162 17.41 -5.55 -8.38
N LYS A 163 18.01 -6.69 -8.72
CA LYS A 163 18.83 -7.45 -7.78
C LYS A 163 19.99 -6.61 -7.25
N LYS A 164 20.53 -5.70 -8.04
CA LYS A 164 21.50 -4.69 -7.63
C LYS A 164 21.04 -3.86 -6.43
N VAL A 165 19.77 -3.45 -6.44
CA VAL A 165 19.14 -2.72 -5.32
C VAL A 165 19.07 -3.62 -4.10
N TYR A 166 18.63 -4.87 -4.26
CA TYR A 166 18.57 -5.82 -3.17
C TYR A 166 19.93 -6.03 -2.50
N ASP A 167 20.98 -6.25 -3.29
CA ASP A 167 22.34 -6.44 -2.80
C ASP A 167 22.88 -5.23 -2.03
N ALA A 168 22.47 -4.01 -2.42
CA ALA A 168 22.94 -2.77 -1.81
C ALA A 168 22.15 -2.36 -0.56
N VAL A 169 20.81 -2.57 -0.53
CA VAL A 169 19.95 -2.06 0.54
C VAL A 169 19.39 -3.14 1.45
N GLY A 170 19.45 -4.42 1.04
CA GLY A 170 19.01 -5.58 1.81
C GLY A 170 17.48 -5.68 1.96
N ASP A 171 17.06 -6.42 2.94
CA ASP A 171 15.72 -6.92 3.20
C ASP A 171 14.68 -5.84 3.59
N PHE A 172 13.40 -6.19 3.45
CA PHE A 172 12.30 -5.46 4.12
C PHE A 172 12.45 -5.60 5.64
N LYS A 173 12.31 -4.50 6.36
CA LYS A 173 12.27 -4.52 7.82
C LYS A 173 10.88 -4.91 8.33
N ASP A 174 10.80 -5.65 9.44
CA ASP A 174 9.53 -5.96 10.09
C ASP A 174 9.01 -4.76 10.88
N MET A 175 8.38 -3.84 10.16
CA MET A 175 7.84 -2.60 10.71
C MET A 175 6.59 -2.13 9.98
N MET A 176 5.86 -1.19 10.57
CA MET A 176 4.81 -0.47 9.86
C MET A 176 5.42 0.51 8.84
N GLY A 177 5.02 0.39 7.56
CA GLY A 177 5.53 1.22 6.46
C GLY A 177 6.87 0.73 5.92
N GLU A 178 7.09 -0.58 5.93
CA GLU A 178 8.26 -1.29 5.39
C GLU A 178 8.58 -0.92 3.93
N ASP A 179 7.54 -0.66 3.14
CA ASP A 179 7.64 -0.22 1.76
C ASP A 179 8.21 1.21 1.63
N ILE A 180 7.82 2.09 2.54
CA ILE A 180 8.34 3.47 2.58
C ILE A 180 9.78 3.47 3.12
N ASP A 181 10.07 2.70 4.17
CA ASP A 181 11.43 2.51 4.69
C ASP A 181 12.37 2.04 3.58
N LEU A 182 11.99 0.98 2.87
CA LEU A 182 12.78 0.46 1.76
C LEU A 182 12.97 1.51 0.66
N SER A 183 11.91 2.24 0.28
CA SER A 183 11.99 3.30 -0.72
C SER A 183 12.93 4.44 -0.31
N ILE A 184 13.00 4.78 0.98
CA ILE A 184 13.93 5.78 1.50
C ILE A 184 15.37 5.24 1.41
N ARG A 185 15.62 3.99 1.81
CA ARG A 185 16.95 3.35 1.72
C ARG A 185 17.44 3.25 0.27
N ILE A 186 16.58 2.83 -0.66
CA ILE A 186 16.87 2.78 -2.11
C ILE A 186 17.29 4.16 -2.61
N ARG A 187 16.54 5.20 -2.27
CA ARG A 187 16.86 6.58 -2.69
C ARG A 187 18.16 7.09 -2.08
N ASN A 188 18.39 6.80 -0.80
CA ASN A 188 19.61 7.23 -0.11
C ASN A 188 20.87 6.51 -0.64
N ALA A 189 20.71 5.31 -1.20
CA ALA A 189 21.76 4.59 -1.91
C ALA A 189 22.00 5.10 -3.35
N GLY A 190 21.27 6.13 -3.80
CA GLY A 190 21.46 6.77 -5.10
C GLY A 190 20.71 6.11 -6.27
N PHE A 191 19.88 5.10 -6.03
CA PHE A 191 19.14 4.40 -7.08
C PHE A 191 17.94 5.21 -7.58
N LYS A 192 17.62 5.04 -8.88
CA LYS A 192 16.51 5.71 -9.57
C LYS A 192 15.19 5.03 -9.29
N ILE A 193 14.25 5.77 -8.68
CA ILE A 193 12.87 5.32 -8.42
C ILE A 193 11.91 6.03 -9.39
N ARG A 194 11.04 5.27 -10.09
CA ARG A 194 10.03 5.80 -11.00
C ARG A 194 8.61 5.35 -10.64
N LEU A 195 7.65 6.22 -10.92
CA LEU A 195 6.25 5.84 -11.09
C LEU A 195 6.02 5.52 -12.57
N ILE A 196 5.70 4.27 -12.89
CA ILE A 196 5.32 3.84 -14.23
C ILE A 196 3.78 3.70 -14.25
N ARG A 197 3.10 4.67 -14.85
CA ARG A 197 1.63 4.75 -14.79
C ARG A 197 0.95 3.68 -15.63
N GLU A 198 1.61 3.22 -16.65
CA GLU A 198 1.14 2.23 -17.62
C GLU A 198 1.09 0.81 -17.01
N VAL A 199 1.88 0.54 -15.97
CA VAL A 199 1.92 -0.75 -15.25
C VAL A 199 1.05 -0.72 -13.99
N PHE A 200 -0.22 -0.46 -14.16
CA PHE A 200 -1.17 -0.47 -13.05
C PHE A 200 -1.69 -1.89 -12.77
N VAL A 201 -2.22 -2.08 -11.57
CA VAL A 201 -2.91 -3.31 -11.17
C VAL A 201 -4.30 -2.97 -10.62
N TYR A 202 -5.25 -3.89 -10.77
CA TYR A 202 -6.52 -3.83 -10.06
C TYR A 202 -6.32 -4.43 -8.67
N HIS A 203 -6.41 -3.60 -7.63
CA HIS A 203 -6.16 -4.01 -6.26
C HIS A 203 -7.47 -4.04 -5.46
N LYS A 204 -7.88 -5.21 -5.01
CA LYS A 204 -9.12 -5.39 -4.24
C LYS A 204 -9.03 -4.67 -2.90
N ARG A 205 -9.81 -3.61 -2.76
CA ARG A 205 -9.89 -2.84 -1.52
C ARG A 205 -10.63 -3.61 -0.42
N ARG A 206 -10.42 -3.20 0.82
CA ARG A 206 -11.18 -3.73 1.96
C ARG A 206 -12.67 -3.49 1.76
N ILE A 207 -13.48 -4.51 2.07
CA ILE A 207 -14.94 -4.50 1.98
C ILE A 207 -15.62 -4.14 3.30
N ASP A 208 -14.83 -3.95 4.38
CA ASP A 208 -15.29 -3.74 5.75
C ASP A 208 -14.65 -2.47 6.33
N MET A 209 -15.48 -1.55 6.81
CA MET A 209 -15.06 -0.27 7.38
C MET A 209 -14.21 -0.44 8.65
N ARG A 210 -14.42 -1.50 9.46
CA ARG A 210 -13.61 -1.79 10.64
C ARG A 210 -12.18 -2.17 10.25
N ARG A 211 -12.03 -3.01 9.23
CA ARG A 211 -10.71 -3.37 8.68
C ARG A 211 -10.05 -2.18 8.01
N PHE A 212 -10.83 -1.34 7.34
CA PHE A 212 -10.33 -0.11 6.75
C PHE A 212 -9.85 0.86 7.82
N PHE A 213 -10.62 1.08 8.91
CA PHE A 213 -10.17 1.88 10.05
C PHE A 213 -8.83 1.39 10.60
N LYS A 214 -8.69 0.09 10.86
CA LYS A 214 -7.43 -0.51 11.33
C LYS A 214 -6.27 -0.24 10.38
N GLN A 215 -6.51 -0.35 9.08
CA GLN A 215 -5.50 -0.09 8.05
C GLN A 215 -5.02 1.36 8.07
N VAL A 216 -5.94 2.33 8.06
CA VAL A 216 -5.55 3.74 8.05
C VAL A 216 -4.98 4.20 9.39
N ASN A 217 -5.39 3.58 10.51
CA ASN A 217 -4.79 3.80 11.82
C ASN A 217 -3.31 3.39 11.82
N ASN A 218 -2.99 2.24 11.25
CA ASN A 218 -1.60 1.81 11.07
C ASN A 218 -0.81 2.77 10.16
N PHE A 219 -1.43 3.35 9.14
CA PHE A 219 -0.77 4.36 8.30
C PHE A 219 -0.41 5.63 9.08
N GLY A 220 -1.29 6.09 9.97
CA GLY A 220 -1.01 7.22 10.85
C GLY A 220 0.17 6.93 11.79
N GLN A 221 0.18 5.75 12.41
CA GLN A 221 1.29 5.32 13.29
C GLN A 221 2.60 5.19 12.51
N ALA A 222 2.57 4.62 11.31
CA ALA A 222 3.76 4.40 10.48
C ALA A 222 4.52 5.70 10.19
N ARG A 223 3.84 6.85 10.07
CA ARG A 223 4.51 8.14 9.83
C ARG A 223 5.41 8.58 10.97
N ILE A 224 4.99 8.32 12.19
CA ILE A 224 5.81 8.59 13.39
C ILE A 224 6.98 7.61 13.48
N TRP A 225 6.76 6.33 13.20
CA TRP A 225 7.83 5.34 13.17
C TRP A 225 8.90 5.69 12.13
N LEU A 226 8.46 6.04 10.92
CA LEU A 226 9.36 6.45 9.84
C LEU A 226 10.16 7.71 10.22
N GLN A 227 9.54 8.70 10.89
CA GLN A 227 10.23 9.90 11.35
C GLN A 227 11.34 9.58 12.36
N LEU A 228 11.10 8.59 13.24
CA LEU A 228 12.09 8.18 14.23
C LEU A 228 13.27 7.41 13.61
N ILE A 229 13.00 6.63 12.55
CA ILE A 229 14.04 5.85 11.84
C ILE A 229 14.74 6.71 10.79
N HIS A 230 14.00 7.57 10.11
CA HIS A 230 14.47 8.47 9.07
C HIS A 230 14.10 9.91 9.41
N PRO A 231 14.91 10.62 10.23
CA PRO A 231 14.66 12.01 10.59
C PRO A 231 14.43 12.89 9.35
N GLY A 232 13.40 13.75 9.40
CA GLY A 232 12.99 14.60 8.27
C GLY A 232 12.06 13.93 7.25
N SER A 233 11.64 12.66 7.46
CA SER A 233 10.66 11.99 6.61
C SER A 233 9.22 12.45 6.86
N LEU A 234 8.92 13.01 8.04
CA LEU A 234 7.60 13.57 8.35
C LEU A 234 7.43 14.92 7.65
N LYS A 235 6.40 15.04 6.81
CA LYS A 235 6.03 16.28 6.12
C LYS A 235 4.73 16.84 6.69
N ALA A 236 4.49 18.15 6.51
CA ALA A 236 3.27 18.81 6.99
C ALA A 236 1.98 18.12 6.51
N VAL A 237 1.96 17.63 5.26
CA VAL A 237 0.81 16.89 4.72
C VAL A 237 0.46 15.63 5.52
N HIS A 238 1.43 15.00 6.20
CA HIS A 238 1.18 13.82 7.01
C HIS A 238 0.49 14.15 8.35
N THR A 239 0.56 15.40 8.82
CA THR A 239 -0.13 15.85 10.03
C THR A 239 -1.56 16.26 9.75
N ALA A 240 -1.90 16.56 8.49
CA ALA A 240 -3.19 17.11 8.10
C ALA A 240 -4.41 16.29 8.60
N PRO A 241 -4.48 14.94 8.47
CA PRO A 241 -5.65 14.21 8.96
C PRO A 241 -5.79 14.24 10.49
N ALA A 242 -4.66 14.32 11.23
CA ALA A 242 -4.70 14.47 12.68
C ALA A 242 -5.22 15.86 13.09
N LEU A 243 -4.77 16.91 12.41
CA LEU A 243 -5.27 18.26 12.63
C LEU A 243 -6.75 18.40 12.24
N MET A 244 -7.17 17.78 11.12
CA MET A 244 -8.57 17.74 10.70
C MET A 244 -9.45 17.04 11.75
N LEU A 245 -8.97 15.94 12.34
CA LEU A 245 -9.67 15.26 13.43
C LEU A 245 -9.84 16.17 14.65
N LEU A 246 -8.76 16.81 15.12
CA LEU A 246 -8.81 17.72 16.27
C LEU A 246 -9.72 18.92 16.00
N MET A 247 -9.61 19.52 14.81
CA MET A 247 -10.46 20.64 14.39
C MET A 247 -11.93 20.21 14.29
N GLY A 248 -12.21 19.04 13.72
CA GLY A 248 -13.57 18.50 13.64
C GLY A 248 -14.19 18.30 15.02
N VAL A 249 -13.44 17.73 15.98
CA VAL A 249 -13.89 17.60 17.37
C VAL A 249 -14.13 18.97 18.01
N ALA A 250 -13.21 19.92 17.82
CA ALA A 250 -13.37 21.29 18.37
C ALA A 250 -14.60 22.00 17.79
N LEU A 251 -14.84 21.89 16.48
CA LEU A 251 -16.03 22.47 15.85
C LEU A 251 -17.33 21.82 16.35
N LEU A 252 -17.34 20.50 16.53
CA LEU A 252 -18.49 19.80 17.10
C LEU A 252 -18.79 20.28 18.54
N VAL A 253 -17.78 20.45 19.38
CA VAL A 253 -17.95 20.97 20.73
C VAL A 253 -18.41 22.42 20.70
N ALA A 254 -17.77 23.27 19.91
CA ALA A 254 -18.14 24.68 19.78
C ALA A 254 -19.54 24.90 19.21
N SER A 255 -20.04 23.96 18.41
CA SER A 255 -21.37 24.03 17.83
C SER A 255 -22.53 23.95 18.83
N PHE A 256 -22.27 23.44 20.06
CA PHE A 256 -23.24 23.51 21.15
C PHE A 256 -23.53 24.97 21.57
N PHE A 257 -22.57 25.88 21.37
CA PHE A 257 -22.72 27.31 21.68
C PHE A 257 -23.03 28.13 20.42
N TYR A 258 -22.47 27.70 19.28
CA TYR A 258 -22.59 28.39 18.00
C TYR A 258 -22.99 27.39 16.88
N PRO A 259 -24.30 27.09 16.72
CA PRO A 259 -24.76 26.04 15.78
C PRO A 259 -24.33 26.25 14.32
N CYS A 260 -24.07 27.49 13.89
CA CYS A 260 -23.58 27.78 12.54
C CYS A 260 -22.22 27.14 12.22
N LEU A 261 -21.40 26.81 13.23
CA LEU A 261 -20.12 26.15 13.04
C LEU A 261 -20.25 24.74 12.44
N LEU A 262 -21.41 24.08 12.56
CA LEU A 262 -21.69 22.81 11.90
C LEU A 262 -21.67 22.92 10.38
N MET A 263 -21.87 24.11 9.83
CA MET A 263 -21.84 24.31 8.37
C MET A 263 -20.47 23.95 7.77
N LEU A 264 -19.37 24.14 8.50
CA LEU A 264 -18.02 23.87 8.01
C LEU A 264 -17.78 22.37 7.77
N PRO A 265 -17.95 21.46 8.77
CA PRO A 265 -17.80 20.03 8.52
C PRO A 265 -18.85 19.49 7.54
N LEU A 266 -20.10 20.01 7.54
CA LEU A 266 -21.10 19.62 6.58
C LEU A 266 -20.73 20.01 5.14
N ALA A 267 -20.20 21.23 4.92
CA ALA A 267 -19.71 21.65 3.61
C ALA A 267 -18.55 20.76 3.13
N TYR A 268 -17.64 20.37 4.02
CA TYR A 268 -16.56 19.44 3.68
C TYR A 268 -17.11 18.04 3.28
N LEU A 269 -18.07 17.50 4.03
CA LEU A 269 -18.70 16.21 3.68
C LEU A 269 -19.47 16.29 2.36
N LEU A 270 -20.14 17.42 2.08
CA LEU A 270 -20.82 17.67 0.81
C LEU A 270 -19.82 17.74 -0.36
N LEU A 271 -18.65 18.33 -0.14
CA LEU A 271 -17.57 18.36 -1.14
C LEU A 271 -17.10 16.94 -1.50
N ILE A 272 -16.86 16.08 -0.48
CA ILE A 272 -16.50 14.67 -0.70
C ILE A 272 -17.60 13.92 -1.45
N PHE A 273 -18.85 14.13 -1.04
CA PHE A 273 -20.02 13.54 -1.69
C PHE A 273 -20.09 13.93 -3.17
N SER A 274 -19.98 15.22 -3.47
CA SER A 274 -20.05 15.74 -4.84
C SER A 274 -18.88 15.24 -5.72
N ASP A 275 -17.65 15.25 -5.20
CA ASP A 275 -16.47 14.70 -5.91
C ASP A 275 -16.66 13.21 -6.22
N SER A 276 -17.18 12.44 -5.26
CA SER A 276 -17.44 11.02 -5.46
C SER A 276 -18.59 10.78 -6.44
N LEU A 277 -19.66 11.56 -6.36
CA LEU A 277 -20.80 11.43 -7.27
C LEU A 277 -20.39 11.71 -8.71
N LEU A 278 -19.59 12.77 -8.94
CA LEU A 278 -19.09 13.12 -10.27
C LEU A 278 -18.17 12.03 -10.86
N LYS A 279 -17.33 11.43 -10.03
CA LYS A 279 -16.35 10.41 -10.49
C LYS A 279 -16.96 9.02 -10.66
N ASN A 280 -17.80 8.59 -9.72
CA ASN A 280 -18.34 7.23 -9.70
C ASN A 280 -19.74 7.11 -10.30
N ARG A 281 -20.43 8.25 -10.53
CA ARG A 281 -21.79 8.32 -11.09
C ARG A 281 -22.81 7.44 -10.35
N SER A 282 -22.62 7.23 -9.05
CA SER A 282 -23.45 6.39 -8.18
C SER A 282 -23.72 7.11 -6.86
N LEU A 283 -24.99 7.35 -6.56
CA LEU A 283 -25.43 7.96 -5.30
C LEU A 283 -25.01 7.11 -4.09
N LYS A 284 -25.14 5.78 -4.20
CA LYS A 284 -24.76 4.84 -3.16
C LYS A 284 -23.25 4.88 -2.87
N VAL A 285 -22.41 4.88 -3.92
CA VAL A 285 -20.96 5.01 -3.77
C VAL A 285 -20.60 6.37 -3.18
N ALA A 286 -21.26 7.45 -3.58
CA ALA A 286 -21.02 8.80 -3.03
C ALA A 286 -21.30 8.86 -1.53
N MET A 287 -22.44 8.33 -1.06
CA MET A 287 -22.76 8.24 0.38
C MET A 287 -21.74 7.39 1.14
N LEU A 288 -21.39 6.22 0.63
CA LEU A 288 -20.38 5.36 1.23
C LEU A 288 -18.99 6.02 1.26
N SER A 289 -18.66 6.85 0.27
CA SER A 289 -17.39 7.59 0.21
C SER A 289 -17.28 8.64 1.31
N VAL A 290 -18.39 9.28 1.69
CA VAL A 290 -18.42 10.19 2.85
C VAL A 290 -18.10 9.43 4.13
N VAL A 291 -18.74 8.28 4.34
CA VAL A 291 -18.44 7.42 5.52
C VAL A 291 -16.99 6.97 5.50
N ALA A 292 -16.48 6.52 4.34
CA ALA A 292 -15.10 6.09 4.20
C ALA A 292 -14.10 7.23 4.47
N ALA A 293 -14.40 8.46 4.05
CA ALA A 293 -13.56 9.63 4.33
C ALA A 293 -13.50 9.96 5.83
N VAL A 294 -14.64 9.90 6.53
CA VAL A 294 -14.68 10.07 7.99
C VAL A 294 -13.88 8.98 8.68
N VAL A 295 -14.06 7.71 8.28
CA VAL A 295 -13.26 6.58 8.80
C VAL A 295 -11.76 6.78 8.55
N GLN A 296 -11.39 7.29 7.39
CA GLN A 296 -9.99 7.56 7.05
C GLN A 296 -9.39 8.65 7.95
N ILE A 297 -10.07 9.79 8.09
CA ILE A 297 -9.59 10.92 8.93
C ILE A 297 -9.49 10.49 10.39
N THR A 298 -10.54 9.84 10.92
CA THR A 298 -10.57 9.40 12.32
C THR A 298 -9.55 8.29 12.59
N GLY A 299 -9.48 7.28 11.72
CA GLY A 299 -8.54 6.17 11.86
C GLY A 299 -7.09 6.62 11.76
N TYR A 300 -6.74 7.37 10.71
CA TYR A 300 -5.38 7.89 10.55
C TYR A 300 -5.03 8.88 11.67
N GLY A 301 -5.91 9.85 11.96
CA GLY A 301 -5.68 10.88 12.97
C GLY A 301 -5.43 10.28 14.35
N THR A 302 -6.28 9.33 14.79
CA THR A 302 -6.10 8.65 16.08
C THR A 302 -4.81 7.82 16.12
N GLY A 303 -4.48 7.12 15.01
CA GLY A 303 -3.22 6.37 14.91
C GLY A 303 -1.99 7.27 15.02
N PHE A 304 -2.00 8.40 14.30
CA PHE A 304 -0.94 9.39 14.32
C PHE A 304 -0.77 10.00 15.74
N LEU A 305 -1.84 10.49 16.34
CA LEU A 305 -1.82 11.10 17.67
C LEU A 305 -1.35 10.10 18.75
N LYS A 306 -1.85 8.85 18.69
CA LYS A 306 -1.41 7.77 19.57
C LYS A 306 0.09 7.54 19.45
N ALA A 307 0.61 7.35 18.25
CA ALA A 307 2.03 7.12 18.05
C ALA A 307 2.88 8.34 18.43
N PHE A 308 2.43 9.55 18.09
CA PHE A 308 3.09 10.79 18.49
C PHE A 308 3.23 10.87 20.01
N TRP A 309 2.12 10.67 20.75
CA TRP A 309 2.14 10.72 22.21
C TRP A 309 3.06 9.67 22.83
N PHE A 310 2.89 8.39 22.45
CA PHE A 310 3.64 7.31 23.08
C PHE A 310 5.10 7.24 22.64
N LYS A 311 5.40 7.55 21.39
CA LYS A 311 6.74 7.34 20.84
C LYS A 311 7.60 8.61 20.83
N MET A 312 7.02 9.79 20.58
CA MET A 312 7.77 11.06 20.59
C MET A 312 7.75 11.77 21.95
N ILE A 313 6.60 11.83 22.64
CA ILE A 313 6.50 12.51 23.92
C ILE A 313 6.97 11.59 25.07
N LEU A 314 6.38 10.39 25.19
CA LEU A 314 6.72 9.45 26.26
C LEU A 314 7.95 8.59 25.94
N ARG A 315 8.54 8.73 24.74
CA ARG A 315 9.76 8.05 24.25
C ARG A 315 9.74 6.53 24.48
N ARG A 316 8.56 5.88 24.39
CA ARG A 316 8.45 4.42 24.49
C ARG A 316 9.11 3.76 23.28
N PRO A 317 9.85 2.65 23.45
CA PRO A 317 10.52 1.95 22.36
C PRO A 317 9.52 1.50 21.29
N LEU A 318 10.02 1.36 20.03
CA LEU A 318 9.25 0.75 18.96
C LEU A 318 9.16 -0.76 19.23
N GLU A 319 7.95 -1.31 19.13
CA GLU A 319 7.72 -2.76 19.31
C GLU A 319 7.83 -3.43 17.94
N THR A 320 8.94 -4.09 17.67
CA THR A 320 9.14 -5.00 16.55
C THR A 320 9.44 -6.39 17.05
N LYS A 321 9.19 -7.42 16.22
CA LYS A 321 9.49 -8.81 16.57
C LYS A 321 10.99 -9.05 16.85
N GLU A 322 11.86 -8.24 16.27
CA GLU A 322 13.32 -8.33 16.44
C GLU A 322 13.91 -7.49 17.57
N GLY A 323 13.09 -6.99 18.49
CA GLY A 323 13.55 -6.22 19.65
C GLY A 323 14.40 -5.03 19.24
N LEU A 324 13.80 -3.97 18.73
CA LEU A 324 14.43 -2.70 18.33
C LEU A 324 15.10 -1.92 19.44
N THR A 325 15.72 -2.57 20.36
CA THR A 325 16.64 -1.96 21.36
C THR A 325 17.88 -1.36 20.68
N LYS A 326 18.19 -1.73 19.43
CA LYS A 326 19.40 -1.28 18.72
C LYS A 326 19.26 0.02 17.92
N ILE A 327 18.06 0.55 17.68
CA ILE A 327 17.87 1.76 16.84
C ILE A 327 18.06 3.06 17.66
N TYR A 328 17.89 3.03 18.97
CA TYR A 328 18.00 4.21 19.83
C TYR A 328 19.40 4.47 20.42
N ASN A 329 20.37 3.59 20.22
CA ASN A 329 21.71 3.74 20.78
C ASN A 329 22.74 4.34 19.79
N ARG A 330 22.30 5.12 18.81
CA ARG A 330 23.18 6.00 18.05
C ARG A 330 22.86 7.44 18.43
N GLY A 331 23.54 7.90 19.50
CA GLY A 331 23.67 9.30 19.88
C GLY A 331 24.45 10.09 18.85
#